data_9abb53663426bd262ae8da728da19fff
#
_entry.id   9abb53663426bd262ae8da728da19fff
#
_cell.length_a   1.000
_cell.length_b   1.000
_cell.length_c   1.000
_cell.angle_alpha   90.00
_cell.angle_beta   90.00
_cell.angle_gamma   90.00
#
_symmetry.space_group_name_H-M   'P 1'
#
loop_
_entity.id
_entity.type
_entity.pdbx_description
1 polymer ?
#
loop_
_entity_poly.entity_id
_entity_poly.type
_entity_poly.pdbx_seq_one_letter_code
_entity_poly.pdbx_strand_id
1 'polypeptide(L)'
;MSEILSINDLELGGAKVFVRCDFNVPMDEFLNITDDRRIRSAIPTIRYCLDNGCSVVLVSHLGRPKNGFEEKFSLRGVAKRLSRLLDRDVIFAEDVVGADAKAKVAALKPGEILLLENLRFEKGETKNDEALAKELSEFGEFYINDAFGVCHRAHASVEAITKFYDEKHKAAGFLLQKEINFAQNLIKHPARPFVAVVGGSKVSGKLQALHNLLPRVDKLIIGGGMAFTFLKSLGENIGNSLLEEDLIEDAREILRKGRELGVKIYLPVDVVAAQTFSAESAVKFVPAQEIPSGWMGLDIGPASIRLFKEVIADAQTIWWNGPMGVFEMDKFSKGSIKMSHAIIDTHATTVVGGGDTADVVERAGDADEMTFISTGGGASLELIEGKELPGIKPLRKAVE
;
A
#
# COMPACT_ATOMS: atom_id res chain seq x y z
N MET A 1 21.64 -1.40 -5.79
CA MET A 1 20.53 -1.45 -6.77
C MET A 1 20.78 -0.34 -7.77
N SER A 2 20.65 -0.60 -9.07
CA SER A 2 20.79 0.43 -10.12
C SER A 2 19.77 1.55 -9.93
N GLU A 3 20.12 2.74 -10.35
CA GLU A 3 19.27 3.92 -10.35
C GLU A 3 18.00 3.68 -11.18
N ILE A 4 16.89 4.34 -10.84
CA ILE A 4 15.64 4.21 -11.55
C ILE A 4 15.51 5.38 -12.53
N LEU A 5 15.06 5.07 -13.75
CA LEU A 5 14.70 6.08 -14.75
C LEU A 5 13.63 7.01 -14.18
N SER A 6 13.90 8.30 -14.17
CA SER A 6 13.04 9.34 -13.60
C SER A 6 12.31 10.07 -14.72
N ILE A 7 11.07 10.48 -14.48
CA ILE A 7 10.33 11.34 -15.39
C ILE A 7 11.09 12.67 -15.67
N ASN A 8 11.90 13.14 -14.70
CA ASN A 8 12.72 14.33 -14.87
C ASN A 8 13.87 14.16 -15.88
N ASP A 9 14.25 12.90 -16.17
CA ASP A 9 15.33 12.59 -17.10
C ASP A 9 14.84 12.53 -18.57
N LEU A 10 13.51 12.63 -18.79
CA LEU A 10 12.89 12.51 -20.11
C LEU A 10 12.67 13.87 -20.78
N GLU A 11 12.96 13.94 -22.06
CA GLU A 11 12.67 15.12 -22.91
C GLU A 11 11.24 15.01 -23.47
N LEU A 12 10.23 15.29 -22.66
CA LEU A 12 8.82 15.09 -23.02
C LEU A 12 8.31 16.01 -24.14
N GLY A 13 8.79 17.24 -24.23
CA GLY A 13 8.71 18.16 -25.37
C GLY A 13 7.35 18.29 -26.09
N GLY A 14 6.22 18.26 -25.37
CA GLY A 14 4.87 18.34 -25.98
C GLY A 14 4.34 17.02 -26.54
N ALA A 15 5.01 15.90 -26.26
CA ALA A 15 4.64 14.56 -26.72
C ALA A 15 3.33 14.07 -26.08
N LYS A 16 2.84 12.94 -26.58
CA LYS A 16 1.73 12.19 -25.97
C LYS A 16 2.32 11.22 -24.95
N VAL A 17 1.91 11.38 -23.68
CA VAL A 17 2.43 10.60 -22.54
C VAL A 17 1.36 9.65 -22.02
N PHE A 18 1.67 8.36 -22.00
CA PHE A 18 0.85 7.34 -21.38
C PHE A 18 1.26 7.17 -19.91
N VAL A 19 0.35 7.46 -18.99
CA VAL A 19 0.62 7.43 -17.54
C VAL A 19 -0.23 6.35 -16.87
N ARG A 20 0.43 5.35 -16.30
CA ARG A 20 -0.22 4.31 -15.49
C ARG A 20 -0.36 4.81 -14.05
N CYS A 21 -1.57 5.12 -13.64
CA CYS A 21 -1.93 5.57 -12.29
C CYS A 21 -2.61 4.47 -11.46
N ASP A 22 -2.65 4.61 -10.15
CA ASP A 22 -3.45 3.76 -9.27
C ASP A 22 -4.65 4.53 -8.71
N PHE A 23 -5.76 4.50 -9.43
CA PHE A 23 -7.04 5.10 -9.05
C PHE A 23 -8.01 4.08 -8.45
N ASN A 24 -7.49 3.02 -7.86
CA ASN A 24 -8.31 2.02 -7.17
C ASN A 24 -8.78 2.56 -5.81
N VAL A 25 -9.69 3.51 -5.87
CA VAL A 25 -10.26 4.23 -4.72
C VAL A 25 -11.43 3.47 -4.11
N PRO A 26 -11.67 3.59 -2.79
CA PRO A 26 -12.87 3.08 -2.16
C PRO A 26 -14.10 3.91 -2.55
N MET A 27 -15.24 3.24 -2.68
CA MET A 27 -16.52 3.85 -3.01
C MET A 27 -17.62 3.35 -2.07
N ASP A 28 -18.59 4.20 -1.80
CA ASP A 28 -19.81 3.84 -1.07
C ASP A 28 -20.80 3.07 -1.96
N GLU A 29 -21.94 2.69 -1.40
CA GLU A 29 -23.03 2.00 -2.10
C GLU A 29 -23.66 2.82 -3.24
N PHE A 30 -23.48 4.16 -3.22
CA PHE A 30 -23.95 5.09 -4.25
C PHE A 30 -22.88 5.44 -5.28
N LEU A 31 -21.76 4.72 -5.28
CA LEU A 31 -20.59 4.94 -6.14
C LEU A 31 -19.90 6.30 -5.96
N ASN A 32 -20.06 6.92 -4.79
CA ASN A 32 -19.26 8.09 -4.43
C ASN A 32 -17.87 7.66 -3.92
N ILE A 33 -16.85 8.38 -4.35
CA ILE A 33 -15.49 8.18 -3.85
C ILE A 33 -15.42 8.65 -2.40
N THR A 34 -15.11 7.74 -1.47
CA THR A 34 -15.02 8.04 -0.03
C THR A 34 -13.61 8.47 0.38
N ASP A 35 -12.58 8.10 -0.40
CA ASP A 35 -11.20 8.53 -0.20
C ASP A 35 -10.53 8.75 -1.56
N ASP A 36 -9.99 9.95 -1.80
CA ASP A 36 -9.35 10.33 -3.07
C ASP A 36 -7.82 10.48 -3.00
N ARG A 37 -7.18 10.02 -1.90
CA ARG A 37 -5.72 10.12 -1.71
C ARG A 37 -4.92 9.58 -2.89
N ARG A 38 -5.33 8.44 -3.45
CA ARG A 38 -4.66 7.84 -4.63
C ARG A 38 -4.75 8.73 -5.86
N ILE A 39 -5.87 9.40 -6.07
CA ILE A 39 -6.03 10.35 -7.19
C ILE A 39 -5.12 11.55 -6.95
N ARG A 40 -5.14 12.13 -5.74
CA ARG A 40 -4.29 13.27 -5.37
C ARG A 40 -2.81 12.97 -5.52
N SER A 41 -2.39 11.75 -5.17
CA SER A 41 -0.99 11.33 -5.23
C SER A 41 -0.43 11.29 -6.66
N ALA A 42 -1.27 11.11 -7.69
CA ALA A 42 -0.86 11.12 -9.08
C ALA A 42 -0.83 12.53 -9.70
N ILE A 43 -1.45 13.53 -9.06
CA ILE A 43 -1.54 14.89 -9.60
C ILE A 43 -0.17 15.51 -9.92
N PRO A 44 0.87 15.39 -9.09
CA PRO A 44 2.18 15.96 -9.42
C PRO A 44 2.73 15.46 -10.75
N THR A 45 2.64 14.16 -11.03
CA THR A 45 3.09 13.57 -12.30
C THR A 45 2.26 14.08 -13.48
N ILE A 46 0.93 14.12 -13.32
CA ILE A 46 0.03 14.62 -14.37
C ILE A 46 0.32 16.10 -14.69
N ARG A 47 0.46 16.95 -13.67
CA ARG A 47 0.78 18.37 -13.85
C ARG A 47 2.13 18.57 -14.52
N TYR A 48 3.14 17.81 -14.14
CA TYR A 48 4.44 17.88 -14.77
C TYR A 48 4.37 17.60 -16.29
N CYS A 49 3.62 16.58 -16.71
CA CYS A 49 3.40 16.32 -18.13
C CYS A 49 2.70 17.50 -18.82
N LEU A 50 1.65 18.06 -18.21
CA LEU A 50 0.90 19.20 -18.76
C LEU A 50 1.76 20.48 -18.85
N ASP A 51 2.59 20.75 -17.85
CA ASP A 51 3.49 21.91 -17.79
C ASP A 51 4.60 21.81 -18.86
N ASN A 52 4.93 20.58 -19.29
CA ASN A 52 5.81 20.33 -20.45
C ASN A 52 5.06 20.34 -21.80
N GLY A 53 3.80 20.77 -21.83
CA GLY A 53 2.99 20.88 -23.04
C GLY A 53 2.45 19.56 -23.58
N CYS A 54 2.55 18.46 -22.82
CA CYS A 54 2.13 17.15 -23.27
C CYS A 54 0.61 17.00 -23.34
N SER A 55 0.14 16.09 -24.20
CA SER A 55 -1.16 15.45 -24.03
C SER A 55 -1.01 14.20 -23.19
N VAL A 56 -1.98 13.93 -22.30
CA VAL A 56 -1.84 12.86 -21.28
C VAL A 56 -2.93 11.82 -21.42
N VAL A 57 -2.52 10.58 -21.64
CA VAL A 57 -3.42 9.41 -21.62
C VAL A 57 -3.25 8.69 -20.27
N LEU A 58 -4.25 8.82 -19.43
CA LEU A 58 -4.29 8.19 -18.10
C LEU A 58 -4.94 6.82 -18.18
N VAL A 59 -4.36 5.85 -17.50
CA VAL A 59 -4.93 4.51 -17.36
C VAL A 59 -4.83 4.03 -15.93
N SER A 60 -5.85 3.31 -15.50
CA SER A 60 -5.89 2.73 -14.16
C SER A 60 -6.78 1.50 -14.11
N HIS A 61 -6.79 0.85 -12.96
CA HIS A 61 -7.78 -0.16 -12.62
C HIS A 61 -8.65 0.32 -11.46
N LEU A 62 -9.84 -0.28 -11.31
CA LEU A 62 -10.73 -0.10 -10.19
C LEU A 62 -11.38 -1.43 -9.83
N GLY A 63 -11.28 -1.82 -8.56
CA GLY A 63 -11.87 -3.05 -8.06
C GLY A 63 -11.37 -4.33 -8.73
N ARG A 64 -12.20 -5.36 -8.72
CA ARG A 64 -11.91 -6.68 -9.30
C ARG A 64 -13.11 -7.19 -10.10
N PRO A 65 -13.40 -6.62 -11.27
CA PRO A 65 -14.47 -7.10 -12.14
C PRO A 65 -14.20 -8.56 -12.52
N LYS A 66 -15.28 -9.35 -12.65
CA LYS A 66 -15.19 -10.79 -12.98
C LYS A 66 -15.66 -11.06 -14.41
N ASN A 67 -16.58 -10.24 -14.94
CA ASN A 67 -17.32 -10.53 -16.17
C ASN A 67 -17.17 -9.43 -17.24
N GLY A 68 -16.03 -8.75 -17.30
CA GLY A 68 -15.83 -7.60 -18.20
C GLY A 68 -16.42 -6.33 -17.59
N PHE A 69 -17.17 -5.55 -18.38
CA PHE A 69 -17.75 -4.30 -17.90
C PHE A 69 -18.75 -4.52 -16.76
N GLU A 70 -18.53 -3.82 -15.67
CA GLU A 70 -19.42 -3.71 -14.52
C GLU A 70 -19.46 -2.23 -14.08
N GLU A 71 -20.63 -1.57 -14.16
CA GLU A 71 -20.82 -0.12 -13.90
C GLU A 71 -20.16 0.34 -12.60
N LYS A 72 -20.28 -0.44 -11.52
CA LYS A 72 -19.67 -0.12 -10.22
C LYS A 72 -18.13 -0.04 -10.23
N PHE A 73 -17.50 -0.54 -11.28
CA PHE A 73 -16.05 -0.49 -11.48
C PHE A 73 -15.64 0.43 -12.64
N SER A 74 -16.56 1.22 -13.17
CA SER A 74 -16.23 2.23 -14.18
C SER A 74 -15.41 3.37 -13.59
N LEU A 75 -14.39 3.81 -14.32
CA LEU A 75 -13.55 4.96 -13.96
C LEU A 75 -14.20 6.31 -14.24
N ARG A 76 -15.44 6.36 -14.73
CA ARG A 76 -16.17 7.60 -15.02
C ARG A 76 -16.28 8.53 -13.80
N GLY A 77 -16.50 7.97 -12.60
CA GLY A 77 -16.51 8.73 -11.34
C GLY A 77 -15.17 9.35 -11.01
N VAL A 78 -14.10 8.60 -11.30
CA VAL A 78 -12.70 9.06 -11.13
C VAL A 78 -12.38 10.21 -12.11
N ALA A 79 -12.81 10.12 -13.38
CA ALA A 79 -12.63 11.19 -14.36
C ALA A 79 -13.25 12.51 -13.86
N LYS A 80 -14.48 12.47 -13.35
CA LYS A 80 -15.17 13.63 -12.78
C LYS A 80 -14.43 14.21 -11.55
N ARG A 81 -13.92 13.34 -10.67
CA ARG A 81 -13.15 13.77 -9.49
C ARG A 81 -11.83 14.39 -9.88
N LEU A 82 -11.11 13.77 -10.81
CA LEU A 82 -9.83 14.25 -11.32
C LEU A 82 -9.97 15.62 -12.01
N SER A 83 -11.04 15.81 -12.83
CA SER A 83 -11.35 17.09 -13.48
C SER A 83 -11.48 18.23 -12.44
N ARG A 84 -12.20 17.98 -11.34
CA ARG A 84 -12.33 18.96 -10.25
C ARG A 84 -11.00 19.26 -9.54
N LEU A 85 -10.15 18.24 -9.33
CA LEU A 85 -8.87 18.40 -8.62
C LEU A 85 -7.82 19.10 -9.47
N LEU A 86 -7.88 18.96 -10.79
CA LEU A 86 -6.97 19.59 -11.74
C LEU A 86 -7.46 20.98 -12.19
N ASP A 87 -8.75 21.30 -11.95
CA ASP A 87 -9.46 22.46 -12.54
C ASP A 87 -9.32 22.47 -14.06
N ARG A 88 -9.52 21.30 -14.68
CA ARG A 88 -9.42 21.05 -16.14
C ARG A 88 -10.36 19.94 -16.56
N ASP A 89 -10.81 19.98 -17.79
CA ASP A 89 -11.61 18.90 -18.35
C ASP A 89 -10.77 17.63 -18.52
N VAL A 90 -11.31 16.51 -18.08
CA VAL A 90 -10.77 15.18 -18.32
C VAL A 90 -11.72 14.44 -19.25
N ILE A 91 -11.27 14.21 -20.47
CA ILE A 91 -11.98 13.42 -21.47
C ILE A 91 -12.02 11.97 -20.98
N PHE A 92 -13.16 11.31 -21.11
CA PHE A 92 -13.31 9.92 -20.69
C PHE A 92 -13.61 9.03 -21.90
N ALA A 93 -12.85 7.91 -22.04
CA ALA A 93 -13.12 6.89 -23.04
C ALA A 93 -14.00 5.78 -22.48
N GLU A 94 -14.96 5.30 -23.28
CA GLU A 94 -15.92 4.28 -22.87
C GLU A 94 -15.36 2.84 -22.96
N ASP A 95 -14.17 2.69 -23.50
CA ASP A 95 -13.45 1.43 -23.61
C ASP A 95 -11.94 1.62 -23.32
N VAL A 96 -11.19 0.52 -23.35
CA VAL A 96 -9.75 0.53 -23.04
C VAL A 96 -8.90 0.61 -24.30
N VAL A 97 -9.13 -0.29 -25.27
CA VAL A 97 -8.41 -0.37 -26.55
C VAL A 97 -9.37 -0.46 -27.74
N GLY A 98 -10.62 -0.15 -27.53
CA GLY A 98 -11.68 -0.20 -28.53
C GLY A 98 -11.68 1.01 -29.46
N ALA A 99 -12.77 1.13 -30.21
CA ALA A 99 -12.91 2.18 -31.21
C ALA A 99 -13.00 3.59 -30.60
N ASP A 100 -13.65 3.72 -29.42
CA ASP A 100 -13.82 5.01 -28.74
C ASP A 100 -12.47 5.53 -28.19
N ALA A 101 -11.73 4.67 -27.49
CA ALA A 101 -10.40 5.00 -27.00
C ALA A 101 -9.45 5.41 -28.14
N LYS A 102 -9.38 4.60 -29.21
CA LYS A 102 -8.53 4.88 -30.37
C LYS A 102 -8.87 6.20 -31.03
N ALA A 103 -10.16 6.51 -31.20
CA ALA A 103 -10.61 7.77 -31.78
C ALA A 103 -10.23 8.97 -30.90
N LYS A 104 -10.46 8.87 -29.57
CA LYS A 104 -10.15 9.95 -28.62
C LYS A 104 -8.64 10.16 -28.46
N VAL A 105 -7.84 9.09 -28.42
CA VAL A 105 -6.38 9.19 -28.42
C VAL A 105 -5.85 9.87 -29.66
N ALA A 106 -6.41 9.55 -30.84
CA ALA A 106 -6.00 10.17 -32.10
C ALA A 106 -6.36 11.66 -32.16
N ALA A 107 -7.49 12.07 -31.56
CA ALA A 107 -7.96 13.46 -31.56
C ALA A 107 -7.35 14.32 -30.41
N LEU A 108 -6.64 13.70 -29.45
CA LEU A 108 -6.13 14.35 -28.25
C LEU A 108 -5.06 15.41 -28.60
N LYS A 109 -5.25 16.63 -28.09
CA LYS A 109 -4.37 17.78 -28.35
C LYS A 109 -3.42 18.04 -27.19
N PRO A 110 -2.29 18.73 -27.42
CA PRO A 110 -1.42 19.18 -26.35
C PRO A 110 -2.17 19.91 -25.25
N GLY A 111 -1.88 19.56 -23.98
CA GLY A 111 -2.54 20.11 -22.79
C GLY A 111 -3.88 19.44 -22.43
N GLU A 112 -4.41 18.53 -23.24
CA GLU A 112 -5.62 17.76 -22.95
C GLU A 112 -5.28 16.46 -22.19
N ILE A 113 -6.27 16.00 -21.43
CA ILE A 113 -6.19 14.78 -20.61
C ILE A 113 -7.30 13.81 -21.03
N LEU A 114 -6.93 12.60 -21.30
CA LEU A 114 -7.84 11.48 -21.55
C LEU A 114 -7.66 10.41 -20.46
N LEU A 115 -8.75 9.99 -19.82
CA LEU A 115 -8.78 8.79 -18.98
C LEU A 115 -9.48 7.67 -19.72
N LEU A 116 -8.81 6.53 -19.89
CA LEU A 116 -9.43 5.33 -20.46
C LEU A 116 -10.32 4.64 -19.42
N GLU A 117 -11.18 3.74 -19.88
CA GLU A 117 -11.98 2.89 -19.01
C GLU A 117 -11.08 1.88 -18.27
N ASN A 118 -11.64 1.22 -17.26
CA ASN A 118 -10.95 0.32 -16.34
C ASN A 118 -10.20 -0.79 -17.08
N LEU A 119 -8.87 -0.79 -16.97
CA LEU A 119 -7.98 -1.79 -17.56
C LEU A 119 -8.38 -3.23 -17.25
N ARG A 120 -9.00 -3.49 -16.08
CA ARG A 120 -9.42 -4.84 -15.68
C ARG A 120 -10.69 -5.33 -16.38
N PHE A 121 -11.31 -4.52 -17.21
CA PHE A 121 -12.32 -5.01 -18.15
C PHE A 121 -11.69 -5.82 -19.29
N GLU A 122 -10.39 -5.60 -19.55
CA GLU A 122 -9.60 -6.42 -20.47
C GLU A 122 -9.01 -7.64 -19.73
N LYS A 123 -9.34 -8.85 -20.21
CA LYS A 123 -8.88 -10.11 -19.63
C LYS A 123 -7.36 -10.28 -19.70
N GLY A 124 -6.71 -9.59 -20.63
CA GLY A 124 -5.26 -9.61 -20.82
C GLY A 124 -4.50 -8.84 -19.73
N GLU A 125 -5.12 -7.85 -19.08
CA GLU A 125 -4.43 -6.98 -18.12
C GLU A 125 -3.77 -7.79 -16.99
N THR A 126 -4.52 -8.60 -16.27
CA THR A 126 -3.99 -9.38 -15.15
C THR A 126 -3.19 -10.61 -15.54
N LYS A 127 -3.18 -10.95 -16.84
CA LYS A 127 -2.40 -12.07 -17.40
C LYS A 127 -1.07 -11.62 -17.98
N ASN A 128 -0.76 -10.33 -17.88
CA ASN A 128 0.44 -9.76 -18.49
C ASN A 128 0.51 -9.99 -20.00
N ASP A 129 -0.61 -9.86 -20.69
CA ASP A 129 -0.75 -10.18 -22.11
C ASP A 129 0.01 -9.17 -22.97
N GLU A 130 0.91 -9.66 -23.82
CA GLU A 130 1.76 -8.82 -24.67
C GLU A 130 1.00 -8.17 -25.84
N ALA A 131 -0.08 -8.80 -26.33
CA ALA A 131 -0.87 -8.20 -27.41
C ALA A 131 -1.63 -6.97 -26.89
N LEU A 132 -2.26 -7.08 -25.71
CA LEU A 132 -2.88 -5.94 -25.05
C LEU A 132 -1.85 -4.86 -24.72
N ALA A 133 -0.67 -5.24 -24.20
CA ALA A 133 0.40 -4.31 -23.87
C ALA A 133 0.88 -3.54 -25.11
N LYS A 134 0.98 -4.21 -26.26
CA LYS A 134 1.31 -3.58 -27.53
C LYS A 134 0.26 -2.56 -27.96
N GLU A 135 -1.04 -2.92 -27.92
CA GLU A 135 -2.12 -1.97 -28.27
C GLU A 135 -2.11 -0.74 -27.34
N LEU A 136 -1.90 -0.94 -26.02
CA LEU A 136 -1.78 0.16 -25.07
C LEU A 136 -0.56 1.05 -25.36
N SER A 137 0.57 0.46 -25.78
CA SER A 137 1.79 1.22 -26.07
C SER A 137 1.65 2.17 -27.27
N GLU A 138 0.70 1.93 -28.16
CA GLU A 138 0.41 2.80 -29.30
C GLU A 138 -0.27 4.11 -28.89
N PHE A 139 -0.71 4.22 -27.63
CA PHE A 139 -1.43 5.39 -27.10
C PHE A 139 -0.53 6.47 -26.51
N GLY A 140 0.78 6.29 -26.48
CA GLY A 140 1.73 7.29 -26.02
C GLY A 140 3.14 7.07 -26.57
N GLU A 141 3.85 8.15 -26.80
CA GLU A 141 5.27 8.16 -27.17
C GLU A 141 6.18 7.87 -25.97
N PHE A 142 5.71 8.24 -24.77
CA PHE A 142 6.36 7.97 -23.50
C PHE A 142 5.45 7.17 -22.58
N TYR A 143 6.06 6.27 -21.81
CA TYR A 143 5.40 5.49 -20.75
C TYR A 143 5.89 5.93 -19.37
N ILE A 144 4.96 6.34 -18.52
CA ILE A 144 5.24 6.66 -17.12
C ILE A 144 4.47 5.71 -16.22
N ASN A 145 5.20 4.98 -15.37
CA ASN A 145 4.59 4.23 -14.29
C ASN A 145 4.53 5.07 -13.02
N ASP A 146 3.33 5.38 -12.56
CA ASP A 146 3.08 6.11 -11.31
C ASP A 146 2.13 5.33 -10.38
N ALA A 147 2.08 4.02 -10.55
CA ALA A 147 1.15 3.12 -9.88
C ALA A 147 1.86 2.14 -8.96
N PHE A 148 2.51 2.64 -7.90
CA PHE A 148 3.27 1.82 -6.97
C PHE A 148 2.45 0.64 -6.40
N GLY A 149 1.18 0.86 -6.04
CA GLY A 149 0.32 -0.15 -5.43
C GLY A 149 0.15 -1.44 -6.24
N VAL A 150 0.41 -1.42 -7.54
CA VAL A 150 0.34 -2.60 -8.42
C VAL A 150 1.69 -3.09 -8.93
N CYS A 151 2.79 -2.44 -8.58
CA CYS A 151 4.13 -2.81 -9.06
C CYS A 151 4.59 -4.21 -8.62
N HIS A 152 3.98 -4.79 -7.60
CA HIS A 152 4.25 -6.16 -7.14
C HIS A 152 3.62 -7.24 -8.05
N ARG A 153 2.90 -6.85 -9.10
CA ARG A 153 2.22 -7.76 -10.03
C ARG A 153 2.68 -7.51 -11.46
N ALA A 154 2.99 -8.59 -12.17
CA ALA A 154 3.21 -8.53 -13.61
C ALA A 154 1.85 -8.41 -14.30
N HIS A 155 1.48 -7.19 -14.69
CA HIS A 155 0.26 -6.87 -15.46
C HIS A 155 0.65 -6.23 -16.78
N ALA A 156 -0.21 -6.36 -17.81
CA ALA A 156 0.05 -5.86 -19.16
C ALA A 156 0.44 -4.37 -19.18
N SER A 157 -0.29 -3.54 -18.43
CA SER A 157 -0.05 -2.09 -18.33
C SER A 157 1.12 -1.70 -17.40
N VAL A 158 1.73 -2.65 -16.67
CA VAL A 158 2.74 -2.40 -15.65
C VAL A 158 4.11 -2.98 -16.03
N GLU A 159 4.13 -4.21 -16.54
CA GLU A 159 5.37 -4.93 -16.89
C GLU A 159 5.48 -5.16 -18.40
N ALA A 160 4.55 -5.87 -19.05
CA ALA A 160 4.68 -6.21 -20.46
C ALA A 160 4.78 -4.99 -21.38
N ILE A 161 4.05 -3.90 -21.07
CA ILE A 161 4.08 -2.65 -21.84
C ILE A 161 5.47 -2.03 -21.91
N THR A 162 6.31 -2.22 -20.90
CA THR A 162 7.66 -1.64 -20.84
C THR A 162 8.60 -2.19 -21.90
N LYS A 163 8.28 -3.34 -22.51
CA LYS A 163 9.03 -3.94 -23.60
C LYS A 163 8.93 -3.15 -24.90
N PHE A 164 7.91 -2.31 -25.05
CA PHE A 164 7.66 -1.49 -26.24
C PHE A 164 8.26 -0.08 -26.15
N TYR A 165 8.96 0.23 -25.04
CA TYR A 165 9.65 1.49 -24.83
C TYR A 165 11.10 1.24 -24.46
N ASP A 166 12.01 1.99 -25.06
CA ASP A 166 13.42 2.01 -24.66
C ASP A 166 13.62 2.84 -23.37
N GLU A 167 14.87 2.96 -22.91
CA GLU A 167 15.19 3.70 -21.68
C GLU A 167 14.96 5.22 -21.77
N LYS A 168 14.89 5.78 -22.97
CA LYS A 168 14.63 7.20 -23.19
C LYS A 168 13.14 7.52 -23.27
N HIS A 169 12.28 6.52 -23.33
CA HIS A 169 10.85 6.68 -23.50
C HIS A 169 10.03 6.05 -22.37
N LYS A 170 10.65 5.58 -21.28
CA LYS A 170 9.95 5.07 -20.10
C LYS A 170 10.58 5.55 -18.81
N ALA A 171 9.76 5.83 -17.78
CA ALA A 171 10.25 6.24 -16.49
C ALA A 171 9.24 5.97 -15.36
N ALA A 172 9.71 6.12 -14.13
CA ALA A 172 8.89 6.24 -12.94
C ALA A 172 8.36 7.68 -12.80
N GLY A 173 7.08 7.81 -12.48
CA GLY A 173 6.48 9.08 -12.06
C GLY A 173 6.88 9.45 -10.63
N PHE A 174 6.49 10.64 -10.19
CA PHE A 174 6.92 11.19 -8.90
C PHE A 174 6.43 10.37 -7.70
N LEU A 175 5.19 9.83 -7.76
CA LEU A 175 4.68 8.97 -6.70
C LEU A 175 5.53 7.70 -6.59
N LEU A 176 5.76 7.02 -7.71
CA LEU A 176 6.55 5.80 -7.73
C LEU A 176 7.98 6.03 -7.23
N GLN A 177 8.62 7.12 -7.63
CA GLN A 177 9.95 7.50 -7.15
C GLN A 177 9.95 7.75 -5.64
N LYS A 178 8.97 8.51 -5.15
CA LYS A 178 8.83 8.81 -3.71
C LYS A 178 8.71 7.53 -2.90
N GLU A 179 7.85 6.60 -3.32
CA GLU A 179 7.64 5.30 -2.67
C GLU A 179 8.93 4.47 -2.63
N ILE A 180 9.63 4.39 -3.76
CA ILE A 180 10.89 3.64 -3.86
C ILE A 180 11.98 4.25 -2.97
N ASN A 181 12.11 5.58 -2.99
CA ASN A 181 13.12 6.28 -2.20
C ASN A 181 12.87 6.08 -0.70
N PHE A 182 11.63 6.21 -0.24
CA PHE A 182 11.29 5.95 1.16
C PHE A 182 11.58 4.51 1.57
N ALA A 183 11.15 3.53 0.78
CA ALA A 183 11.41 2.12 1.07
C ALA A 183 12.91 1.80 1.06
N GLN A 184 13.68 2.34 0.12
CA GLN A 184 15.13 2.12 0.05
C GLN A 184 15.86 2.76 1.24
N ASN A 185 15.50 3.97 1.64
CA ASN A 185 16.10 4.64 2.80
C ASN A 185 15.79 3.87 4.09
N LEU A 186 14.52 3.43 4.25
CA LEU A 186 14.10 2.62 5.38
C LEU A 186 14.91 1.31 5.51
N ILE A 187 15.22 0.67 4.36
CA ILE A 187 15.92 -0.62 4.34
C ILE A 187 17.43 -0.47 4.48
N LYS A 188 18.04 0.55 3.85
CA LYS A 188 19.49 0.67 3.72
C LYS A 188 20.13 1.48 4.86
N HIS A 189 19.50 2.59 5.24
CA HIS A 189 20.08 3.59 6.13
C HIS A 189 19.06 4.20 7.10
N PRO A 190 18.28 3.38 7.85
CA PRO A 190 17.36 3.94 8.83
C PRO A 190 18.11 4.66 9.94
N ALA A 191 17.60 5.82 10.36
CA ALA A 191 18.05 6.43 11.62
C ALA A 191 17.65 5.51 12.79
N ARG A 192 18.57 5.29 13.74
CA ARG A 192 18.36 4.36 14.84
C ARG A 192 18.11 5.07 16.19
N PRO A 193 17.28 4.49 17.08
CA PRO A 193 16.63 3.17 16.99
C PRO A 193 15.57 3.08 15.91
N PHE A 194 15.58 2.01 15.13
CA PHE A 194 14.54 1.67 14.17
C PHE A 194 13.54 0.69 14.80
N VAL A 195 12.28 1.11 14.89
CA VAL A 195 11.20 0.31 15.44
C VAL A 195 10.22 -0.08 14.31
N ALA A 196 9.99 -1.38 14.14
CA ALA A 196 8.90 -1.86 13.30
C ALA A 196 7.68 -2.19 14.17
N VAL A 197 6.51 -1.72 13.74
CA VAL A 197 5.21 -2.04 14.34
C VAL A 197 4.42 -2.84 13.31
N VAL A 198 4.18 -4.11 13.60
CA VAL A 198 3.53 -5.04 12.68
C VAL A 198 2.27 -5.61 13.33
N GLY A 199 1.14 -5.40 12.68
CA GLY A 199 -0.15 -5.89 13.14
C GLY A 199 -0.95 -6.56 12.02
N GLY A 200 -2.26 -6.65 12.21
CA GLY A 200 -3.17 -7.29 11.28
C GLY A 200 -3.61 -8.67 11.74
N SER A 201 -4.41 -9.37 10.92
CA SER A 201 -5.09 -10.59 11.33
C SER A 201 -4.20 -11.85 11.29
N LYS A 202 -3.26 -11.95 10.34
CA LYS A 202 -2.56 -13.21 10.01
C LYS A 202 -1.05 -13.05 9.89
N VAL A 203 -0.31 -14.02 10.44
CA VAL A 203 1.15 -14.13 10.29
C VAL A 203 1.53 -14.50 8.85
N SER A 204 0.75 -15.41 8.21
CA SER A 204 1.03 -15.92 6.86
C SER A 204 1.25 -14.82 5.82
N GLY A 205 0.49 -13.73 5.94
CA GLY A 205 0.63 -12.59 5.04
C GLY A 205 1.86 -11.71 5.28
N LYS A 206 2.61 -11.92 6.39
CA LYS A 206 3.73 -11.05 6.81
C LYS A 206 4.99 -11.81 7.23
N LEU A 207 4.95 -13.14 7.17
CA LEU A 207 6.05 -13.99 7.64
C LEU A 207 7.38 -13.61 7.00
N GLN A 208 7.42 -13.47 5.67
CA GLN A 208 8.63 -13.11 4.95
C GLN A 208 9.11 -11.70 5.30
N ALA A 209 8.18 -10.75 5.47
CA ALA A 209 8.51 -9.39 5.90
C ALA A 209 9.14 -9.39 7.29
N LEU A 210 8.60 -10.16 8.24
CA LEU A 210 9.17 -10.30 9.59
C LEU A 210 10.60 -10.86 9.54
N HIS A 211 10.85 -11.91 8.77
CA HIS A 211 12.18 -12.46 8.59
C HIS A 211 13.18 -11.45 8.02
N ASN A 212 12.76 -10.64 7.06
CA ASN A 212 13.64 -9.66 6.42
C ASN A 212 13.81 -8.37 7.22
N LEU A 213 12.86 -8.04 8.09
CA LEU A 213 12.96 -6.89 9.00
C LEU A 213 13.86 -7.16 10.19
N LEU A 214 13.83 -8.37 10.75
CA LEU A 214 14.60 -8.70 11.96
C LEU A 214 16.06 -8.23 11.93
N PRO A 215 16.87 -8.47 10.87
CA PRO A 215 18.27 -8.01 10.87
C PRO A 215 18.43 -6.50 10.70
N ARG A 216 17.34 -5.76 10.51
CA ARG A 216 17.36 -4.32 10.19
C ARG A 216 16.83 -3.43 11.29
N VAL A 217 16.00 -3.99 12.18
CA VAL A 217 15.32 -3.23 13.26
C VAL A 217 16.03 -3.44 14.60
N ASP A 218 15.89 -2.46 15.50
CA ASP A 218 16.34 -2.57 16.88
C ASP A 218 15.23 -3.12 17.77
N LYS A 219 13.97 -2.80 17.42
CA LYS A 219 12.80 -3.24 18.17
C LYS A 219 11.69 -3.63 17.20
N LEU A 220 10.92 -4.67 17.55
CA LEU A 220 9.78 -5.15 16.80
C LEU A 220 8.58 -5.27 17.73
N ILE A 221 7.50 -4.54 17.43
CA ILE A 221 6.20 -4.68 18.09
C ILE A 221 5.31 -5.53 17.18
N ILE A 222 4.71 -6.57 17.74
CA ILE A 222 3.76 -7.44 17.05
C ILE A 222 2.40 -7.29 17.75
N GLY A 223 1.37 -6.87 16.99
CA GLY A 223 0.01 -6.68 17.49
C GLY A 223 -1.04 -7.31 16.58
N GLY A 224 -2.31 -6.96 16.79
CA GLY A 224 -3.42 -7.50 16.03
C GLY A 224 -3.63 -9.00 16.26
N GLY A 225 -4.46 -9.62 15.42
CA GLY A 225 -4.78 -11.05 15.48
C GLY A 225 -3.58 -11.97 15.34
N MET A 226 -2.57 -11.55 14.56
CA MET A 226 -1.35 -12.34 14.37
C MET A 226 -0.55 -12.52 15.67
N ALA A 227 -0.67 -11.63 16.65
CA ALA A 227 0.04 -11.74 17.93
C ALA A 227 -0.35 -13.01 18.70
N PHE A 228 -1.55 -13.53 18.51
CA PHE A 228 -2.01 -14.75 19.22
C PHE A 228 -1.26 -16.02 18.77
N THR A 229 -0.83 -16.09 17.51
CA THR A 229 0.05 -17.19 17.04
C THR A 229 1.40 -17.13 17.74
N PHE A 230 1.96 -15.95 17.97
CA PHE A 230 3.19 -15.75 18.74
C PHE A 230 2.99 -16.11 20.23
N LEU A 231 1.91 -15.64 20.86
CA LEU A 231 1.60 -15.98 22.26
C LEU A 231 1.40 -17.50 22.40
N LYS A 232 0.70 -18.15 21.47
CA LYS A 232 0.55 -19.60 21.46
C LYS A 232 1.87 -20.33 21.32
N SER A 233 2.80 -19.83 20.52
CA SER A 233 4.14 -20.40 20.36
C SER A 233 4.97 -20.38 21.67
N LEU A 234 4.62 -19.48 22.59
CA LEU A 234 5.18 -19.40 23.95
C LEU A 234 4.44 -20.28 24.96
N GLY A 235 3.37 -20.97 24.56
CA GLY A 235 2.59 -21.83 25.43
C GLY A 235 1.41 -21.13 26.13
N GLU A 236 1.13 -19.86 25.79
CA GLU A 236 0.10 -19.07 26.45
C GLU A 236 -1.32 -19.52 26.08
N ASN A 237 -2.28 -19.23 26.98
CA ASN A 237 -3.69 -19.51 26.74
C ASN A 237 -4.35 -18.32 26.02
N ILE A 238 -4.67 -18.51 24.77
CA ILE A 238 -5.25 -17.46 23.90
C ILE A 238 -6.78 -17.56 23.75
N GLY A 239 -7.46 -18.45 24.50
CA GLY A 239 -8.90 -18.70 24.36
C GLY A 239 -9.30 -19.07 22.95
N ASN A 240 -10.36 -18.43 22.43
CA ASN A 240 -10.84 -18.60 21.05
C ASN A 240 -10.28 -17.57 20.08
N SER A 241 -9.16 -16.92 20.42
CA SER A 241 -8.53 -15.92 19.55
C SER A 241 -8.05 -16.55 18.23
N LEU A 242 -7.88 -15.69 17.21
CA LEU A 242 -7.41 -16.13 15.89
C LEU A 242 -6.04 -16.83 16.02
N LEU A 243 -5.93 -18.01 15.41
CA LEU A 243 -4.72 -18.81 15.44
C LEU A 243 -4.44 -19.39 14.06
N GLU A 244 -3.19 -19.32 13.63
CA GLU A 244 -2.65 -20.07 12.49
C GLU A 244 -1.77 -21.20 13.05
N GLU A 245 -2.37 -22.38 13.28
CA GLU A 245 -1.69 -23.52 13.93
C GLU A 245 -0.43 -23.96 13.18
N ASP A 246 -0.48 -23.96 11.86
CA ASP A 246 0.62 -24.35 10.98
C ASP A 246 1.83 -23.40 11.09
N LEU A 247 1.66 -22.19 11.65
CA LEU A 247 2.70 -21.17 11.77
C LEU A 247 3.22 -20.97 13.20
N ILE A 248 2.86 -21.82 14.14
CA ILE A 248 3.36 -21.75 15.53
C ILE A 248 4.88 -21.91 15.59
N GLU A 249 5.45 -22.85 14.81
CA GLU A 249 6.89 -23.05 14.76
C GLU A 249 7.62 -21.89 14.08
N ASP A 250 7.06 -21.32 13.01
CA ASP A 250 7.61 -20.12 12.37
C ASP A 250 7.62 -18.94 13.33
N ALA A 251 6.55 -18.73 14.10
CA ALA A 251 6.49 -17.69 15.13
C ALA A 251 7.57 -17.90 16.20
N ARG A 252 7.79 -19.15 16.64
CA ARG A 252 8.85 -19.50 17.59
C ARG A 252 10.24 -19.24 17.03
N GLU A 253 10.44 -19.55 15.76
CA GLU A 253 11.72 -19.28 15.08
C GLU A 253 11.99 -17.77 14.98
N ILE A 254 10.99 -16.94 14.66
CA ILE A 254 11.13 -15.48 14.63
C ILE A 254 11.55 -14.95 16.01
N LEU A 255 10.91 -15.41 17.08
CA LEU A 255 11.26 -15.02 18.45
C LEU A 255 12.68 -15.44 18.82
N ARG A 256 13.10 -16.64 18.42
CA ARG A 256 14.47 -17.15 18.63
C ARG A 256 15.48 -16.30 17.86
N LYS A 257 15.26 -16.08 16.58
CA LYS A 257 16.11 -15.26 15.71
C LYS A 257 16.23 -13.81 16.20
N GLY A 258 15.12 -13.23 16.68
CA GLY A 258 15.14 -11.90 17.29
C GLY A 258 16.13 -11.84 18.47
N ARG A 259 16.10 -12.82 19.37
CA ARG A 259 17.04 -12.92 20.49
C ARG A 259 18.51 -13.07 20.02
N GLU A 260 18.75 -13.89 19.01
CA GLU A 260 20.10 -14.10 18.46
C GLU A 260 20.68 -12.84 17.81
N LEU A 261 19.81 -12.04 17.17
CA LEU A 261 20.19 -10.77 16.53
C LEU A 261 20.19 -9.57 17.49
N GLY A 262 19.81 -9.77 18.77
CA GLY A 262 19.71 -8.69 19.74
C GLY A 262 18.50 -7.78 19.54
N VAL A 263 17.53 -8.17 18.72
CA VAL A 263 16.29 -7.42 18.47
C VAL A 263 15.29 -7.66 19.61
N LYS A 264 14.79 -6.60 20.20
CA LYS A 264 13.76 -6.67 21.24
C LYS A 264 12.39 -6.82 20.60
N ILE A 265 11.74 -7.99 20.79
CA ILE A 265 10.38 -8.26 20.29
C ILE A 265 9.39 -8.05 21.43
N TYR A 266 8.35 -7.28 21.18
CA TYR A 266 7.28 -6.95 22.12
C TYR A 266 5.94 -7.48 21.62
N LEU A 267 5.27 -8.27 22.48
CA LEU A 267 3.93 -8.79 22.28
C LEU A 267 2.96 -8.08 23.21
N PRO A 268 1.64 -8.09 22.93
CA PRO A 268 0.65 -7.58 23.85
C PRO A 268 0.73 -8.28 25.21
N VAL A 269 0.64 -7.50 26.28
CA VAL A 269 0.59 -8.01 27.67
C VAL A 269 -0.84 -8.10 28.20
N ASP A 270 -1.77 -7.35 27.60
CA ASP A 270 -3.20 -7.43 27.85
C ASP A 270 -4.00 -7.19 26.56
N VAL A 271 -5.25 -7.61 26.56
CA VAL A 271 -6.14 -7.52 25.39
C VAL A 271 -7.54 -7.07 25.81
N VAL A 272 -8.25 -6.49 24.83
CA VAL A 272 -9.70 -6.33 24.88
C VAL A 272 -10.30 -7.61 24.30
N ALA A 273 -10.81 -8.47 25.19
CA ALA A 273 -11.42 -9.74 24.81
C ALA A 273 -12.93 -9.60 24.65
N ALA A 274 -13.50 -10.33 23.70
CA ALA A 274 -14.92 -10.40 23.42
C ALA A 274 -15.41 -11.85 23.35
N GLN A 275 -16.70 -12.09 23.57
CA GLN A 275 -17.30 -13.42 23.45
C GLN A 275 -17.60 -13.79 22.00
N THR A 276 -17.93 -12.78 21.18
CA THR A 276 -18.27 -12.95 19.77
C THR A 276 -17.57 -11.92 18.93
N PHE A 277 -17.31 -12.20 17.67
CA PHE A 277 -16.80 -11.23 16.69
C PHE A 277 -17.94 -10.29 16.26
N SER A 278 -18.27 -9.33 17.11
CA SER A 278 -19.38 -8.37 16.90
C SER A 278 -19.15 -7.08 17.67
N ALA A 279 -19.53 -5.96 17.09
CA ALA A 279 -19.51 -4.65 17.73
C ALA A 279 -20.38 -4.60 18.99
N GLU A 280 -21.40 -5.43 19.08
CA GLU A 280 -22.33 -5.52 20.23
C GLU A 280 -21.84 -6.48 21.32
N SER A 281 -20.75 -7.20 21.09
CA SER A 281 -20.25 -8.19 22.06
C SER A 281 -19.92 -7.56 23.41
N ALA A 282 -20.14 -8.33 24.48
CA ALA A 282 -19.58 -8.03 25.79
C ALA A 282 -18.04 -8.03 25.72
N VAL A 283 -17.40 -7.14 26.45
CA VAL A 283 -15.92 -7.01 26.45
C VAL A 283 -15.35 -7.15 27.85
N LYS A 284 -14.12 -7.64 27.91
CA LYS A 284 -13.29 -7.71 29.13
C LYS A 284 -11.87 -7.28 28.81
N PHE A 285 -11.22 -6.64 29.76
CA PHE A 285 -9.77 -6.43 29.74
C PHE A 285 -9.13 -7.57 30.52
N VAL A 286 -8.29 -8.36 29.85
CA VAL A 286 -7.65 -9.55 30.44
C VAL A 286 -6.16 -9.60 30.07
N PRO A 287 -5.31 -10.22 30.93
CA PRO A 287 -3.94 -10.52 30.54
C PRO A 287 -3.91 -11.33 29.25
N ALA A 288 -2.95 -11.05 28.37
CA ALA A 288 -2.86 -11.69 27.06
C ALA A 288 -2.58 -13.20 27.15
N GLN A 289 -1.97 -13.66 28.23
CA GLN A 289 -1.69 -15.06 28.51
C GLN A 289 -2.85 -15.82 29.19
N GLU A 290 -3.91 -15.14 29.61
CA GLU A 290 -5.02 -15.72 30.39
C GLU A 290 -6.39 -15.40 29.76
N ILE A 291 -6.50 -15.45 28.44
CA ILE A 291 -7.78 -15.23 27.77
C ILE A 291 -8.72 -16.38 28.10
N PRO A 292 -9.90 -16.11 28.71
CA PRO A 292 -10.80 -17.17 29.14
C PRO A 292 -11.34 -18.00 27.98
N SER A 293 -11.64 -19.27 28.23
CA SER A 293 -12.32 -20.13 27.25
C SER A 293 -13.63 -19.48 26.80
N GLY A 294 -13.95 -19.55 25.50
CA GLY A 294 -15.10 -18.89 24.91
C GLY A 294 -14.93 -17.40 24.65
N TRP A 295 -13.76 -16.81 24.96
CA TRP A 295 -13.43 -15.42 24.68
C TRP A 295 -12.29 -15.34 23.65
N MET A 296 -12.27 -14.27 22.86
CA MET A 296 -11.24 -14.00 21.86
C MET A 296 -10.73 -12.58 22.01
N GLY A 297 -9.43 -12.37 21.86
CA GLY A 297 -8.83 -11.04 21.83
C GLY A 297 -9.12 -10.36 20.50
N LEU A 298 -9.64 -9.10 20.54
CA LEU A 298 -9.98 -8.34 19.35
C LEU A 298 -9.23 -7.00 19.25
N ASP A 299 -8.60 -6.55 20.34
CA ASP A 299 -7.72 -5.37 20.35
C ASP A 299 -6.65 -5.53 21.44
N ILE A 300 -5.60 -4.74 21.36
CA ILE A 300 -4.63 -4.62 22.46
C ILE A 300 -5.25 -3.85 23.64
N GLY A 301 -4.89 -4.22 24.86
CA GLY A 301 -5.38 -3.60 26.07
C GLY A 301 -4.60 -2.34 26.49
N PRO A 302 -5.06 -1.67 27.57
CA PRO A 302 -4.46 -0.41 28.04
C PRO A 302 -2.99 -0.55 28.50
N ALA A 303 -2.62 -1.68 29.09
CA ALA A 303 -1.24 -1.93 29.50
C ALA A 303 -0.31 -2.13 28.30
N SER A 304 -0.79 -2.84 27.27
CA SER A 304 -0.08 -2.99 25.99
C SER A 304 0.13 -1.66 25.28
N ILE A 305 -0.90 -0.78 25.25
CA ILE A 305 -0.78 0.56 24.68
C ILE A 305 0.32 1.36 25.39
N ARG A 306 0.33 1.32 26.72
CA ARG A 306 1.36 2.01 27.54
C ARG A 306 2.75 1.46 27.25
N LEU A 307 2.91 0.13 27.27
CA LEU A 307 4.16 -0.52 26.95
C LEU A 307 4.67 -0.13 25.55
N PHE A 308 3.82 -0.20 24.54
CA PHE A 308 4.21 0.12 23.17
C PHE A 308 4.55 1.60 22.99
N LYS A 309 3.86 2.52 23.68
CA LYS A 309 4.22 3.93 23.71
C LYS A 309 5.63 4.14 24.30
N GLU A 310 5.98 3.45 25.38
CA GLU A 310 7.33 3.50 25.96
C GLU A 310 8.39 2.91 25.02
N VAL A 311 8.06 1.82 24.31
CA VAL A 311 8.97 1.16 23.37
C VAL A 311 9.35 2.05 22.19
N ILE A 312 8.42 2.87 21.68
CA ILE A 312 8.65 3.74 20.52
C ILE A 312 9.19 5.13 20.91
N ALA A 313 9.19 5.50 22.19
CA ALA A 313 9.49 6.85 22.65
C ALA A 313 10.87 7.38 22.24
N ASP A 314 11.88 6.52 22.12
CA ASP A 314 13.25 6.84 21.72
C ASP A 314 13.53 6.57 20.23
N ALA A 315 12.51 6.14 19.46
CA ALA A 315 12.69 5.79 18.06
C ALA A 315 13.13 7.00 17.21
N GLN A 316 13.99 6.74 16.24
CA GLN A 316 14.34 7.70 15.18
C GLN A 316 13.69 7.36 13.85
N THR A 317 13.33 6.09 13.68
CA THR A 317 12.56 5.59 12.53
C THR A 317 11.48 4.65 13.04
N ILE A 318 10.24 4.84 12.59
CA ILE A 318 9.12 3.94 12.85
C ILE A 318 8.51 3.52 11.51
N TRP A 319 8.39 2.22 11.32
CA TRP A 319 7.60 1.65 10.22
C TRP A 319 6.43 0.88 10.79
N TRP A 320 5.21 1.29 10.43
CA TRP A 320 3.98 0.68 10.91
C TRP A 320 3.17 0.05 9.78
N ASN A 321 2.88 -1.25 9.88
CA ASN A 321 2.08 -1.99 8.91
C ASN A 321 1.11 -2.96 9.59
N GLY A 322 -0.15 -2.66 9.54
CA GLY A 322 -1.27 -3.43 10.08
C GLY A 322 -1.78 -2.93 11.42
N PRO A 323 -3.10 -2.91 11.60
CA PRO A 323 -3.76 -2.44 12.82
C PRO A 323 -3.49 -3.35 14.01
N MET A 324 -3.66 -2.80 15.22
CA MET A 324 -3.43 -3.50 16.49
C MET A 324 -4.67 -4.27 16.96
N GLY A 325 -5.82 -4.06 16.34
CA GLY A 325 -7.09 -4.69 16.65
C GLY A 325 -8.07 -4.60 15.50
N VAL A 326 -9.32 -4.98 15.72
CA VAL A 326 -10.42 -4.91 14.75
C VAL A 326 -10.93 -3.47 14.68
N PHE A 327 -10.15 -2.62 14.03
CA PHE A 327 -10.34 -1.17 14.02
C PHE A 327 -11.66 -0.71 13.36
N GLU A 328 -12.29 -1.57 12.57
CA GLU A 328 -13.58 -1.32 11.92
C GLU A 328 -14.72 -1.22 12.96
N MET A 329 -14.54 -1.83 14.13
CA MET A 329 -15.47 -1.80 15.24
C MET A 329 -14.96 -0.84 16.33
N ASP A 330 -15.74 0.17 16.68
CA ASP A 330 -15.35 1.22 17.64
C ASP A 330 -14.82 0.70 18.98
N LYS A 331 -15.39 -0.39 19.49
CA LYS A 331 -14.95 -1.02 20.74
C LYS A 331 -13.52 -1.57 20.68
N PHE A 332 -13.06 -1.95 19.48
CA PHE A 332 -11.78 -2.63 19.23
C PHE A 332 -10.83 -1.82 18.36
N SER A 333 -11.11 -0.51 18.18
CA SER A 333 -10.28 0.41 17.40
C SER A 333 -9.28 1.19 18.27
N LYS A 334 -9.50 1.22 19.59
CA LYS A 334 -8.76 2.09 20.50
C LYS A 334 -7.27 1.80 20.55
N GLY A 335 -6.87 0.53 20.45
CA GLY A 335 -5.49 0.13 20.40
C GLY A 335 -4.75 0.75 19.20
N SER A 336 -5.34 0.62 18.02
CA SER A 336 -4.79 1.17 16.78
C SER A 336 -4.76 2.70 16.78
N ILE A 337 -5.84 3.37 17.21
CA ILE A 337 -5.91 4.83 17.29
C ILE A 337 -4.88 5.38 18.29
N LYS A 338 -4.75 4.76 19.47
CA LYS A 338 -3.76 5.20 20.48
C LYS A 338 -2.32 4.95 20.03
N MET A 339 -2.07 3.90 19.23
CA MET A 339 -0.77 3.70 18.58
C MET A 339 -0.48 4.80 17.57
N SER A 340 -1.46 5.22 16.75
CA SER A 340 -1.31 6.35 15.83
C SER A 340 -0.87 7.62 16.57
N HIS A 341 -1.62 8.02 17.59
CA HIS A 341 -1.28 9.18 18.42
C HIS A 341 0.11 9.06 19.08
N ALA A 342 0.46 7.86 19.57
CA ALA A 342 1.78 7.64 20.17
C ALA A 342 2.91 7.76 19.14
N ILE A 343 2.69 7.37 17.89
CA ILE A 343 3.67 7.46 16.82
C ILE A 343 3.91 8.91 16.41
N ILE A 344 2.88 9.73 16.23
CA ILE A 344 3.04 11.16 15.89
C ILE A 344 3.63 11.97 17.04
N ASP A 345 3.42 11.56 18.31
CA ASP A 345 4.06 12.16 19.48
C ASP A 345 5.60 11.98 19.51
N THR A 346 6.17 11.14 18.65
CA THR A 346 7.63 10.93 18.55
C THR A 346 8.28 11.92 17.60
N HIS A 347 9.62 12.07 17.69
CA HIS A 347 10.41 12.82 16.70
C HIS A 347 10.95 11.94 15.57
N ALA A 348 10.42 10.71 15.44
CA ALA A 348 10.88 9.74 14.46
C ALA A 348 10.43 10.08 13.02
N THR A 349 11.19 9.61 12.04
CA THR A 349 10.66 9.45 10.69
C THR A 349 9.61 8.36 10.71
N THR A 350 8.34 8.71 10.48
CA THR A 350 7.19 7.81 10.59
C THR A 350 6.70 7.38 9.22
N VAL A 351 6.73 6.08 8.95
CA VAL A 351 6.31 5.49 7.68
C VAL A 351 5.18 4.51 7.92
N VAL A 352 4.05 4.76 7.29
CA VAL A 352 2.85 3.92 7.38
C VAL A 352 2.71 3.12 6.08
N GLY A 353 2.53 1.82 6.20
CA GLY A 353 2.30 0.90 5.09
C GLY A 353 1.01 0.11 5.24
N GLY A 354 0.34 -0.13 4.11
CA GLY A 354 -0.91 -0.88 4.08
C GLY A 354 -2.17 -0.01 4.18
N GLY A 355 -3.21 -0.39 3.43
CA GLY A 355 -4.47 0.34 3.36
C GLY A 355 -5.14 0.44 4.73
N ASP A 356 -5.30 -0.68 5.42
CA ASP A 356 -5.94 -0.73 6.75
C ASP A 356 -5.22 0.17 7.78
N THR A 357 -3.88 0.25 7.71
CA THR A 357 -3.11 1.12 8.61
C THR A 357 -3.32 2.59 8.25
N ALA A 358 -3.33 2.90 6.96
CA ALA A 358 -3.62 4.25 6.49
C ALA A 358 -5.04 4.70 6.91
N ASP A 359 -6.02 3.81 6.83
CA ASP A 359 -7.40 4.09 7.26
C ASP A 359 -7.48 4.32 8.78
N VAL A 360 -6.69 3.60 9.58
CA VAL A 360 -6.56 3.87 11.03
C VAL A 360 -6.02 5.27 11.29
N VAL A 361 -4.94 5.64 10.60
CA VAL A 361 -4.27 6.94 10.76
C VAL A 361 -5.19 8.10 10.37
N GLU A 362 -5.93 7.96 9.25
CA GLU A 362 -6.96 8.92 8.83
C GLU A 362 -8.07 9.06 9.87
N ARG A 363 -8.56 7.93 10.36
CA ARG A 363 -9.60 7.91 11.39
C ARG A 363 -9.14 8.51 12.73
N ALA A 364 -7.86 8.38 13.04
CA ALA A 364 -7.23 9.02 14.19
C ALA A 364 -7.08 10.54 14.02
N GLY A 365 -7.12 11.05 12.77
CA GLY A 365 -6.88 12.45 12.46
C GLY A 365 -5.39 12.81 12.34
N ASP A 366 -4.50 11.81 12.24
CA ASP A 366 -3.04 11.97 12.35
C ASP A 366 -2.33 11.93 10.98
N ALA A 367 -3.07 11.86 9.88
CA ALA A 367 -2.51 11.61 8.55
C ALA A 367 -1.50 12.68 8.11
N ASP A 368 -1.77 13.94 8.39
CA ASP A 368 -0.92 15.07 8.02
C ASP A 368 0.37 15.15 8.86
N GLU A 369 0.40 14.48 10.02
CA GLU A 369 1.56 14.44 10.92
C GLU A 369 2.48 13.24 10.69
N MET A 370 2.04 12.25 9.90
CA MET A 370 2.90 11.16 9.47
C MET A 370 3.89 11.63 8.40
N THR A 371 5.17 11.28 8.53
CA THR A 371 6.19 11.65 7.53
C THR A 371 5.85 11.10 6.16
N PHE A 372 5.34 9.86 6.10
CA PHE A 372 4.96 9.22 4.85
C PHE A 372 3.91 8.14 5.05
N ILE A 373 2.83 8.22 4.27
CA ILE A 373 1.81 7.17 4.16
C ILE A 373 1.93 6.57 2.76
N SER A 374 2.36 5.31 2.70
CA SER A 374 2.52 4.59 1.43
C SER A 374 1.16 4.23 0.83
N THR A 375 1.02 4.48 -0.46
CA THR A 375 -0.14 4.04 -1.24
C THR A 375 -0.05 2.56 -1.66
N GLY A 376 1.11 1.92 -1.41
CA GLY A 376 1.50 0.67 -2.02
C GLY A 376 0.88 -0.60 -1.45
N GLY A 377 0.40 -0.59 -0.21
CA GLY A 377 -0.15 -1.80 0.40
C GLY A 377 0.79 -3.00 0.32
N GLY A 378 0.41 -4.00 -0.48
CA GLY A 378 1.22 -5.20 -0.73
C GLY A 378 2.56 -4.92 -1.40
N ALA A 379 2.62 -3.93 -2.30
CA ALA A 379 3.88 -3.57 -2.97
C ALA A 379 4.92 -3.04 -2.00
N SER A 380 4.51 -2.22 -1.01
CA SER A 380 5.40 -1.73 0.04
C SER A 380 5.97 -2.87 0.87
N LEU A 381 5.10 -3.82 1.25
CA LEU A 381 5.50 -4.97 2.03
C LEU A 381 6.53 -5.83 1.27
N GLU A 382 6.24 -6.18 0.01
CA GLU A 382 7.13 -6.98 -0.83
C GLU A 382 8.47 -6.27 -1.11
N LEU A 383 8.45 -4.93 -1.27
CA LEU A 383 9.69 -4.16 -1.43
C LEU A 383 10.55 -4.20 -0.16
N ILE A 384 9.94 -4.12 1.02
CA ILE A 384 10.63 -4.25 2.32
C ILE A 384 11.12 -5.70 2.52
N GLU A 385 10.40 -6.68 2.01
CA GLU A 385 10.85 -8.07 1.93
C GLU A 385 12.11 -8.25 1.06
N GLY A 386 12.52 -7.22 0.33
CA GLY A 386 13.69 -7.25 -0.56
C GLY A 386 13.39 -7.89 -1.91
N LYS A 387 12.11 -8.11 -2.24
CA LYS A 387 11.72 -8.61 -3.56
C LYS A 387 11.92 -7.55 -4.64
N GLU A 388 12.33 -7.99 -5.81
CA GLU A 388 12.35 -7.14 -6.99
C GLU A 388 10.94 -7.11 -7.60
N LEU A 389 10.32 -5.92 -7.61
CA LEU A 389 8.96 -5.78 -8.08
C LEU A 389 8.89 -5.74 -9.62
N PRO A 390 7.99 -6.52 -10.27
CA PRO A 390 7.85 -6.56 -11.73
C PRO A 390 7.65 -5.20 -12.39
N GLY A 391 6.90 -4.30 -11.75
CA GLY A 391 6.65 -2.96 -12.27
C GLY A 391 7.78 -1.94 -12.05
N ILE A 392 8.83 -2.32 -11.29
CA ILE A 392 9.99 -1.47 -11.01
C ILE A 392 11.21 -1.95 -11.80
N LYS A 393 11.39 -3.26 -11.90
CA LYS A 393 12.55 -3.88 -12.58
C LYS A 393 12.83 -3.29 -13.96
N PRO A 394 11.85 -3.14 -14.87
CA PRO A 394 12.09 -2.64 -16.22
C PRO A 394 12.42 -1.13 -16.28
N LEU A 395 12.23 -0.40 -15.17
CA LEU A 395 12.52 1.03 -15.05
C LEU A 395 13.91 1.30 -14.46
N ARG A 396 14.73 0.27 -14.21
CA ARG A 396 16.11 0.45 -13.77
C ARG A 396 16.99 0.83 -14.93
N LYS A 397 17.91 1.77 -14.70
CA LYS A 397 18.99 2.07 -15.68
C LYS A 397 19.82 0.82 -15.89
N ALA A 398 20.19 0.52 -17.15
CA ALA A 398 21.14 -0.54 -17.45
C ALA A 398 22.44 -0.27 -16.67
N VAL A 399 23.03 -1.32 -16.11
CA VAL A 399 24.37 -1.25 -15.54
C VAL A 399 25.33 -1.37 -16.69
N GLU A 400 26.04 -0.27 -17.01
CA GLU A 400 27.14 -0.29 -18.00
C GLU A 400 28.25 -1.27 -17.59
#